data_4c10d62ad077aea8b7f086ad60943783
#
_entry.id   4c10d62ad077aea8b7f086ad60943783
#
_cell.length_a   1.000
_cell.length_b   1.000
_cell.length_c   1.000
_cell.angle_alpha   90.00
_cell.angle_beta   90.00
_cell.angle_gamma   90.00
#
_symmetry.space_group_name_H-M   'P 1'
#
loop_
_entity.id
_entity.type
_entity.pdbx_description
1 polymer ?
#
loop_
_entity_poly.entity_id
_entity_poly.type
_entity_poly.pdbx_seq_one_letter_code
_entity_poly.pdbx_strand_id
1 'polypeptide(L)'
;MADTRKSPEVREFRLFELERIAANALAKGPQCVRGHRVDIERLVLETFGLKIIAFHELSRRWKTYAFIDTTGKAVFVDADLIDNVQLEKKYRFTLGEELAHLLIHPAIFANCKTIEQRLAVEEELTDVRRDRMENNARALASAILMPETTVRHFVESQIQKFTDEHGHVLVDEMASAISHEYDVNFKPARRRLKLLGYHRSHGWEFD
;
A
#
# COMPACT_ATOMS: atom_id res chain seq x y z
N MET A 1 -26.57 22.80 -20.09
CA MET A 1 -27.11 21.65 -19.38
C MET A 1 -25.95 21.09 -18.55
N ALA A 2 -25.94 21.27 -17.24
CA ALA A 2 -24.89 20.71 -16.37
C ALA A 2 -25.10 19.20 -16.41
N ASP A 3 -24.07 18.49 -16.91
CA ASP A 3 -23.98 17.04 -16.86
C ASP A 3 -23.87 16.64 -15.37
N THR A 4 -24.96 16.21 -14.79
CA THR A 4 -25.03 15.68 -13.41
C THR A 4 -24.41 14.27 -13.37
N ARG A 5 -23.19 14.11 -13.84
CA ARG A 5 -22.44 12.88 -13.58
C ARG A 5 -22.23 12.79 -12.07
N LYS A 6 -22.93 11.84 -11.48
CA LYS A 6 -22.79 11.53 -10.05
C LYS A 6 -21.34 11.11 -9.84
N SER A 7 -20.62 11.88 -9.02
CA SER A 7 -19.23 11.55 -8.64
C SER A 7 -19.11 10.06 -8.27
N PRO A 8 -18.08 9.33 -8.75
CA PRO A 8 -17.92 7.90 -8.50
C PRO A 8 -18.04 7.55 -7.01
N GLU A 9 -18.70 6.46 -6.71
CA GLU A 9 -18.83 6.00 -5.34
C GLU A 9 -17.58 5.22 -4.94
N VAL A 10 -16.98 5.61 -3.81
CA VAL A 10 -15.85 4.91 -3.21
C VAL A 10 -16.33 4.09 -2.03
N ARG A 11 -16.28 2.77 -2.18
CA ARG A 11 -16.65 1.83 -1.12
C ARG A 11 -15.73 2.01 0.10
N GLU A 12 -16.30 1.95 1.29
CA GLU A 12 -15.55 1.81 2.52
C GLU A 12 -15.27 0.32 2.78
N PHE A 13 -14.00 -0.02 2.99
CA PHE A 13 -13.56 -1.38 3.32
C PHE A 13 -13.24 -1.47 4.81
N ARG A 14 -13.72 -2.55 5.44
CA ARG A 14 -13.28 -2.91 6.79
C ARG A 14 -11.91 -3.58 6.73
N LEU A 15 -11.12 -3.47 7.78
CA LEU A 15 -9.77 -4.01 7.81
C LEU A 15 -9.72 -5.50 7.42
N PHE A 16 -10.60 -6.33 7.99
CA PHE A 16 -10.61 -7.77 7.69
C PHE A 16 -10.91 -8.09 6.21
N GLU A 17 -11.64 -7.22 5.50
CA GLU A 17 -11.88 -7.39 4.06
C GLU A 17 -10.59 -7.14 3.27
N LEU A 18 -9.83 -6.10 3.65
CA LEU A 18 -8.54 -5.78 3.03
C LEU A 18 -7.50 -6.88 3.32
N GLU A 19 -7.45 -7.40 4.55
CA GLU A 19 -6.59 -8.54 4.91
C GLU A 19 -6.91 -9.77 4.05
N ARG A 20 -8.19 -10.08 3.85
CA ARG A 20 -8.61 -11.19 2.99
C ARG A 20 -8.24 -10.98 1.54
N ILE A 21 -8.37 -9.75 1.02
CA ILE A 21 -7.96 -9.42 -0.35
C ILE A 21 -6.43 -9.57 -0.48
N ALA A 22 -5.67 -9.09 0.48
CA ALA A 22 -4.21 -9.23 0.50
C ALA A 22 -3.79 -10.71 0.54
N ALA A 23 -4.38 -11.51 1.43
CA ALA A 23 -4.11 -12.93 1.52
C ALA A 23 -4.43 -13.66 0.21
N ASN A 24 -5.55 -13.35 -0.44
CA ASN A 24 -5.92 -13.91 -1.73
C ASN A 24 -4.95 -13.49 -2.85
N ALA A 25 -4.45 -12.26 -2.82
CA ALA A 25 -3.46 -11.79 -3.79
C ALA A 25 -2.13 -12.54 -3.64
N LEU A 26 -1.66 -12.71 -2.41
CA LEU A 26 -0.43 -13.45 -2.11
C LEU A 26 -0.56 -14.96 -2.40
N ALA A 27 -1.73 -15.55 -2.16
CA ALA A 27 -1.99 -16.96 -2.47
C ALA A 27 -1.92 -17.27 -3.97
N LYS A 28 -2.13 -16.27 -4.84
CA LYS A 28 -1.95 -16.42 -6.30
C LYS A 28 -0.47 -16.44 -6.72
N GLY A 29 0.41 -15.87 -5.92
CA GLY A 29 1.86 -15.77 -6.19
C GLY A 29 2.70 -16.16 -4.98
N PRO A 30 2.58 -17.39 -4.45
CA PRO A 30 3.29 -17.79 -3.23
C PRO A 30 4.81 -17.74 -3.39
N GLN A 31 5.32 -17.87 -4.63
CA GLN A 31 6.74 -17.74 -4.96
C GLN A 31 7.29 -16.32 -4.78
N CYS A 32 6.40 -15.33 -4.64
CA CYS A 32 6.79 -13.93 -4.37
C CYS A 32 7.00 -13.64 -2.87
N VAL A 33 6.69 -14.61 -1.99
CA VAL A 33 6.88 -14.45 -0.53
C VAL A 33 8.13 -15.19 -0.09
N ARG A 34 9.07 -14.47 0.52
CA ARG A 34 10.32 -15.02 1.04
C ARG A 34 10.50 -14.61 2.50
N GLY A 35 10.27 -15.54 3.43
CA GLY A 35 10.22 -15.21 4.86
C GLY A 35 9.11 -14.20 5.13
N HIS A 36 9.49 -13.04 5.68
CA HIS A 36 8.56 -11.93 5.94
C HIS A 36 8.45 -10.95 4.76
N ARG A 37 9.38 -11.01 3.82
CA ARG A 37 9.44 -10.06 2.69
C ARG A 37 8.63 -10.53 1.50
N VAL A 38 7.82 -9.64 0.96
CA VAL A 38 7.08 -9.85 -0.29
C VAL A 38 7.82 -9.16 -1.43
N ASP A 39 8.19 -9.90 -2.46
CA ASP A 39 8.68 -9.39 -3.73
C ASP A 39 7.50 -8.82 -4.52
N ILE A 40 7.18 -7.57 -4.26
CA ILE A 40 6.01 -6.89 -4.84
C ILE A 40 6.16 -6.68 -6.34
N GLU A 41 7.37 -6.43 -6.82
CA GLU A 41 7.64 -6.25 -8.24
C GLU A 41 7.35 -7.55 -8.99
N ARG A 42 7.85 -8.67 -8.50
CA ARG A 42 7.57 -9.98 -9.04
C ARG A 42 6.08 -10.34 -8.98
N LEU A 43 5.41 -9.97 -7.87
CA LEU A 43 3.96 -10.17 -7.72
C LEU A 43 3.20 -9.40 -8.81
N VAL A 44 3.54 -8.15 -9.05
CA VAL A 44 2.95 -7.29 -10.08
C VAL A 44 3.20 -7.84 -11.47
N LEU A 45 4.44 -8.21 -11.79
CA LEU A 45 4.85 -8.69 -13.12
C LEU A 45 4.32 -10.09 -13.42
N GLU A 46 4.66 -11.07 -12.56
CA GLU A 46 4.43 -12.48 -12.87
C GLU A 46 3.02 -12.97 -12.49
N THR A 47 2.49 -12.48 -11.34
CA THR A 47 1.20 -12.96 -10.85
C THR A 47 0.03 -12.19 -11.43
N PHE A 48 0.15 -10.86 -11.52
CA PHE A 48 -0.90 -10.02 -12.07
C PHE A 48 -0.72 -9.68 -13.55
N GLY A 49 0.41 -10.03 -14.16
CA GLY A 49 0.69 -9.84 -15.58
C GLY A 49 0.71 -8.36 -15.98
N LEU A 50 1.05 -7.48 -15.04
CA LEU A 50 1.18 -6.06 -15.30
C LEU A 50 2.60 -5.76 -15.83
N LYS A 51 2.72 -4.74 -16.66
CA LYS A 51 4.02 -4.18 -17.07
C LYS A 51 4.37 -3.04 -16.14
N ILE A 52 5.64 -2.89 -15.78
CA ILE A 52 6.16 -1.70 -15.10
C ILE A 52 6.86 -0.85 -16.14
N ILE A 53 6.42 0.39 -16.29
CA ILE A 53 6.92 1.31 -17.31
C ILE A 53 7.46 2.57 -16.61
N ALA A 54 8.74 2.85 -16.81
CA ALA A 54 9.34 4.08 -16.33
C ALA A 54 8.73 5.30 -17.06
N PHE A 55 8.33 6.31 -16.29
CA PHE A 55 7.77 7.56 -16.80
C PHE A 55 8.56 8.74 -16.24
N HIS A 56 9.15 9.55 -17.12
CA HIS A 56 9.99 10.66 -16.69
C HIS A 56 9.17 11.81 -16.11
N GLU A 57 9.68 12.41 -15.03
CA GLU A 57 9.15 13.61 -14.39
C GLU A 57 7.70 13.49 -13.89
N LEU A 58 7.18 12.30 -13.62
CA LEU A 58 5.80 12.08 -13.17
C LEU A 58 5.54 12.83 -11.85
N SER A 59 6.45 12.72 -10.90
CA SER A 59 6.33 13.38 -9.60
C SER A 59 6.48 14.90 -9.70
N ARG A 60 7.31 15.39 -10.63
CA ARG A 60 7.54 16.83 -10.81
C ARG A 60 6.35 17.52 -11.47
N ARG A 61 5.77 16.89 -12.50
CA ARG A 61 4.68 17.49 -13.28
C ARG A 61 3.30 17.30 -12.63
N TRP A 62 3.02 16.10 -12.13
CA TRP A 62 1.66 15.73 -11.67
C TRP A 62 1.57 15.43 -10.18
N LYS A 63 2.68 15.58 -9.42
CA LYS A 63 2.72 15.37 -7.96
C LYS A 63 2.32 13.93 -7.55
N THR A 64 2.42 12.97 -8.46
CA THR A 64 2.22 11.55 -8.19
C THR A 64 3.47 10.76 -8.55
N TYR A 65 3.67 9.61 -7.93
CA TYR A 65 4.84 8.74 -8.18
C TYR A 65 4.53 7.58 -9.09
N ALA A 66 3.27 7.22 -9.24
CA ALA A 66 2.82 6.18 -10.16
C ALA A 66 1.35 6.36 -10.50
N PHE A 67 0.93 5.65 -11.54
CA PHE A 67 -0.48 5.41 -11.83
C PHE A 67 -0.65 4.10 -12.59
N ILE A 68 -1.81 3.46 -12.43
CA ILE A 68 -2.14 2.23 -13.11
C ILE A 68 -3.06 2.48 -14.31
N ASP A 69 -2.68 1.93 -15.46
CA ASP A 69 -3.59 1.70 -16.61
C ASP A 69 -4.20 0.31 -16.46
N THR A 70 -5.45 0.26 -16.02
CA THR A 70 -6.17 -1.00 -15.83
C THR A 70 -6.53 -1.68 -17.15
N THR A 71 -6.56 -0.96 -18.25
CA THR A 71 -6.90 -1.47 -19.59
C THR A 71 -5.70 -2.06 -20.30
N GLY A 72 -4.56 -1.39 -20.24
CA GLY A 72 -3.29 -1.80 -20.84
C GLY A 72 -2.46 -2.74 -19.95
N LYS A 73 -2.94 -3.00 -18.72
CA LYS A 73 -2.25 -3.79 -17.73
C LYS A 73 -0.82 -3.30 -17.50
N ALA A 74 -0.68 -2.03 -17.23
CA ALA A 74 0.60 -1.39 -16.96
C ALA A 74 0.54 -0.50 -15.70
N VAL A 75 1.63 -0.48 -14.96
CA VAL A 75 1.89 0.50 -13.91
C VAL A 75 2.98 1.42 -14.45
N PHE A 76 2.65 2.70 -14.57
CA PHE A 76 3.62 3.74 -14.89
C PHE A 76 4.20 4.28 -13.59
N VAL A 77 5.52 4.31 -13.47
CA VAL A 77 6.23 4.71 -12.26
C VAL A 77 7.25 5.78 -12.61
N ASP A 78 7.38 6.78 -11.76
CA ASP A 78 8.40 7.81 -11.91
C ASP A 78 9.79 7.19 -12.05
N ALA A 79 10.52 7.55 -13.12
CA ALA A 79 11.85 7.00 -13.40
C ALA A 79 12.82 7.27 -12.24
N ASP A 80 12.76 8.47 -11.63
CA ASP A 80 13.60 8.82 -10.50
C ASP A 80 13.35 7.88 -9.30
N LEU A 81 12.13 7.32 -9.17
CA LEU A 81 11.81 6.37 -8.11
C LEU A 81 12.37 4.98 -8.37
N ILE A 82 12.43 4.56 -9.64
CA ILE A 82 12.99 3.26 -10.05
C ILE A 82 14.51 3.28 -9.94
N ASP A 83 15.16 4.33 -10.43
CA ASP A 83 16.61 4.40 -10.59
C ASP A 83 17.35 4.71 -9.28
N ASN A 84 16.65 5.20 -8.25
CA ASN A 84 17.27 5.61 -7.00
C ASN A 84 17.11 4.53 -5.91
N VAL A 85 18.17 3.79 -5.64
CA VAL A 85 18.23 2.75 -4.60
C VAL A 85 17.82 3.25 -3.21
N GLN A 86 18.07 4.54 -2.89
CA GLN A 86 17.65 5.13 -1.62
C GLN A 86 16.10 5.23 -1.50
N LEU A 87 15.40 5.14 -2.62
CA LEU A 87 13.94 5.17 -2.69
C LEU A 87 13.32 3.78 -2.87
N GLU A 88 14.08 2.68 -2.78
CA GLU A 88 13.59 1.31 -2.99
C GLU A 88 12.35 1.00 -2.13
N LYS A 89 12.39 1.31 -0.85
CA LYS A 89 11.23 1.10 0.05
C LYS A 89 9.99 1.90 -0.37
N LYS A 90 10.20 3.09 -0.90
CA LYS A 90 9.12 3.93 -1.44
C LYS A 90 8.60 3.35 -2.74
N TYR A 91 9.48 2.93 -3.65
CA TYR A 91 9.11 2.25 -4.89
C TYR A 91 8.24 1.01 -4.62
N ARG A 92 8.69 0.14 -3.73
CA ARG A 92 7.94 -1.06 -3.33
C ARG A 92 6.54 -0.74 -2.80
N PHE A 93 6.44 0.27 -1.91
CA PHE A 93 5.16 0.68 -1.36
C PHE A 93 4.24 1.28 -2.43
N THR A 94 4.78 2.08 -3.34
CA THR A 94 4.07 2.66 -4.47
C THR A 94 3.50 1.57 -5.40
N LEU A 95 4.29 0.53 -5.74
CA LEU A 95 3.78 -0.61 -6.50
C LEU A 95 2.63 -1.32 -5.77
N GLY A 96 2.74 -1.45 -4.45
CA GLY A 96 1.67 -2.00 -3.61
C GLY A 96 0.39 -1.16 -3.65
N GLU A 97 0.49 0.17 -3.66
CA GLU A 97 -0.65 1.09 -3.77
C GLU A 97 -1.33 0.97 -5.14
N GLU A 98 -0.56 0.92 -6.23
CA GLU A 98 -1.13 0.75 -7.57
C GLU A 98 -1.79 -0.63 -7.76
N LEU A 99 -1.18 -1.69 -7.23
CA LEU A 99 -1.81 -3.01 -7.21
C LEU A 99 -3.11 -2.98 -6.38
N ALA A 100 -3.12 -2.27 -5.25
CA ALA A 100 -4.32 -2.11 -4.45
C ALA A 100 -5.43 -1.39 -5.23
N HIS A 101 -5.10 -0.31 -5.96
CA HIS A 101 -6.07 0.35 -6.83
C HIS A 101 -6.66 -0.59 -7.88
N LEU A 102 -5.86 -1.46 -8.48
CA LEU A 102 -6.36 -2.48 -9.40
C LEU A 102 -7.36 -3.44 -8.73
N LEU A 103 -7.06 -3.85 -7.49
CA LEU A 103 -7.83 -4.88 -6.79
C LEU A 103 -9.16 -4.37 -6.22
N ILE A 104 -9.21 -3.10 -5.77
CA ILE A 104 -10.38 -2.59 -5.02
C ILE A 104 -11.05 -1.36 -5.66
N HIS A 105 -10.42 -0.71 -6.62
CA HIS A 105 -10.96 0.46 -7.33
C HIS A 105 -11.04 0.31 -8.86
N PRO A 106 -11.20 -0.92 -9.43
CA PRO A 106 -11.12 -1.11 -10.88
C PRO A 106 -12.20 -0.32 -11.63
N ALA A 107 -13.40 -0.18 -11.06
CA ALA A 107 -14.49 0.56 -11.68
C ALA A 107 -14.23 2.08 -11.74
N ILE A 108 -13.47 2.63 -10.79
CA ILE A 108 -13.14 4.06 -10.76
C ILE A 108 -12.18 4.40 -11.90
N PHE A 109 -11.22 3.52 -12.17
CA PHE A 109 -10.16 3.73 -13.16
C PHE A 109 -10.35 2.94 -14.45
N ALA A 110 -11.54 2.37 -14.70
CA ALA A 110 -11.81 1.49 -15.83
C ALA A 110 -11.49 2.09 -17.21
N ASN A 111 -11.55 3.41 -17.35
CA ASN A 111 -11.28 4.12 -18.60
C ASN A 111 -10.02 4.99 -18.55
N CYS A 112 -9.22 4.87 -17.50
CA CYS A 112 -7.99 5.66 -17.35
C CYS A 112 -6.82 4.94 -18.02
N LYS A 113 -6.35 5.52 -19.14
CA LYS A 113 -5.19 5.05 -19.89
C LYS A 113 -4.00 6.00 -19.77
N THR A 114 -4.27 7.26 -19.41
CA THR A 114 -3.25 8.29 -19.25
C THR A 114 -3.34 8.95 -17.88
N ILE A 115 -2.27 9.64 -17.48
CA ILE A 115 -2.25 10.35 -16.21
C ILE A 115 -3.29 11.46 -16.16
N GLU A 116 -3.52 12.17 -17.27
CA GLU A 116 -4.52 13.23 -17.34
C GLU A 116 -5.92 12.69 -17.09
N GLN A 117 -6.25 11.51 -17.66
CA GLN A 117 -7.53 10.85 -17.40
C GLN A 117 -7.66 10.40 -15.95
N ARG A 118 -6.58 9.89 -15.35
CA ARG A 118 -6.52 9.53 -13.93
C ARG A 118 -6.81 10.75 -13.05
N LEU A 119 -6.10 11.85 -13.26
CA LEU A 119 -6.28 13.07 -12.49
C LEU A 119 -7.67 13.67 -12.66
N ALA A 120 -8.23 13.66 -13.88
CA ALA A 120 -9.59 14.13 -14.12
C ALA A 120 -10.62 13.34 -13.30
N VAL A 121 -10.47 12.01 -13.20
CA VAL A 121 -11.34 11.18 -12.36
C VAL A 121 -11.15 11.51 -10.87
N GLU A 122 -9.93 11.73 -10.42
CA GLU A 122 -9.63 12.11 -9.04
C GLU A 122 -10.18 13.51 -8.69
N GLU A 123 -10.18 14.44 -9.63
CA GLU A 123 -10.79 15.77 -9.47
C GLU A 123 -12.32 15.71 -9.36
N GLU A 124 -12.96 14.74 -10.01
CA GLU A 124 -14.41 14.51 -9.90
C GLU A 124 -14.81 13.94 -8.51
N LEU A 125 -13.86 13.37 -7.75
CA LEU A 125 -14.11 12.88 -6.41
C LEU A 125 -14.17 14.05 -5.42
N THR A 126 -15.11 13.98 -4.46
CA THR A 126 -15.05 14.85 -3.29
C THR A 126 -13.82 14.51 -2.46
N ASP A 127 -13.31 15.48 -1.67
CA ASP A 127 -12.13 15.26 -0.82
C ASP A 127 -12.30 14.04 0.09
N VAL A 128 -13.47 13.86 0.70
CA VAL A 128 -13.78 12.71 1.55
C VAL A 128 -13.69 11.37 0.78
N ARG A 129 -14.14 11.33 -0.46
CA ARG A 129 -14.07 10.13 -1.30
C ARG A 129 -12.65 9.84 -1.76
N ARG A 130 -11.91 10.88 -2.12
CA ARG A 130 -10.50 10.77 -2.50
C ARG A 130 -9.67 10.25 -1.34
N ASP A 131 -9.82 10.84 -0.14
CA ASP A 131 -9.13 10.38 1.06
C ASP A 131 -9.47 8.93 1.41
N ARG A 132 -10.75 8.54 1.26
CA ARG A 132 -11.18 7.15 1.47
C ARG A 132 -10.52 6.21 0.48
N MET A 133 -10.51 6.56 -0.80
CA MET A 133 -9.87 5.78 -1.86
C MET A 133 -8.39 5.55 -1.56
N GLU A 134 -7.66 6.62 -1.27
CA GLU A 134 -6.24 6.57 -0.94
C GLU A 134 -5.96 5.80 0.36
N ASN A 135 -6.81 6.00 1.39
CA ASN A 135 -6.67 5.27 2.65
C ASN A 135 -6.90 3.77 2.49
N ASN A 136 -7.88 3.36 1.68
CA ASN A 136 -8.12 1.96 1.34
C ASN A 136 -6.91 1.36 0.60
N ALA A 137 -6.39 2.06 -0.41
CA ALA A 137 -5.24 1.60 -1.19
C ALA A 137 -3.99 1.44 -0.33
N ARG A 138 -3.67 2.43 0.52
CA ARG A 138 -2.55 2.36 1.47
C ARG A 138 -2.71 1.25 2.50
N ALA A 139 -3.92 1.02 3.00
CA ALA A 139 -4.19 -0.05 3.95
C ALA A 139 -4.02 -1.43 3.30
N LEU A 140 -4.51 -1.61 2.06
CA LEU A 140 -4.33 -2.86 1.31
C LEU A 140 -2.87 -3.09 0.90
N ALA A 141 -2.17 -2.06 0.42
CA ALA A 141 -0.73 -2.13 0.13
C ALA A 141 0.07 -2.56 1.36
N SER A 142 -0.27 -1.97 2.51
CA SER A 142 0.32 -2.33 3.79
C SER A 142 0.03 -3.79 4.18
N ALA A 143 -1.19 -4.30 3.92
CA ALA A 143 -1.56 -5.68 4.19
C ALA A 143 -0.85 -6.68 3.24
N ILE A 144 -0.62 -6.30 1.98
CA ILE A 144 0.13 -7.11 1.02
C ILE A 144 1.62 -7.18 1.43
N LEU A 145 2.24 -6.03 1.71
CA LEU A 145 3.68 -5.97 2.02
C LEU A 145 4.04 -6.47 3.42
N MET A 146 3.10 -6.39 4.36
CA MET A 146 3.24 -6.78 5.75
C MET A 146 2.03 -7.63 6.17
N PRO A 147 1.92 -8.90 5.74
CA PRO A 147 0.77 -9.75 6.04
C PRO A 147 0.50 -9.88 7.54
N GLU A 148 -0.77 -9.81 7.94
CA GLU A 148 -1.17 -9.78 9.36
C GLU A 148 -0.55 -10.93 10.16
N THR A 149 -0.63 -12.14 9.64
CA THR A 149 -0.15 -13.35 10.34
C THR A 149 1.35 -13.28 10.64
N THR A 150 2.15 -12.83 9.66
CA THR A 150 3.61 -12.73 9.83
C THR A 150 3.98 -11.57 10.74
N VAL A 151 3.27 -10.41 10.65
CA VAL A 151 3.51 -9.27 11.54
C VAL A 151 3.19 -9.62 12.98
N ARG A 152 2.06 -10.29 13.25
CA ARG A 152 1.71 -10.72 14.61
C ARG A 152 2.75 -11.67 15.18
N HIS A 153 3.16 -12.67 14.42
CA HIS A 153 4.23 -13.58 14.84
C HIS A 153 5.56 -12.86 15.10
N PHE A 154 5.93 -11.93 14.22
CA PHE A 154 7.15 -11.12 14.42
C PHE A 154 7.07 -10.29 15.70
N VAL A 155 5.97 -9.57 15.92
CA VAL A 155 5.76 -8.77 17.13
C VAL A 155 5.84 -9.66 18.39
N GLU A 156 5.14 -10.80 18.41
CA GLU A 156 5.18 -11.76 19.53
C GLU A 156 6.60 -12.23 19.83
N SER A 157 7.40 -12.49 18.79
CA SER A 157 8.81 -12.93 18.95
C SER A 157 9.74 -11.83 19.44
N GLN A 158 9.39 -10.56 19.23
CA GLN A 158 10.26 -9.41 19.56
C GLN A 158 9.78 -8.58 20.75
N ILE A 159 8.56 -8.81 21.24
CA ILE A 159 7.91 -7.93 22.22
C ILE A 159 8.73 -7.75 23.49
N GLN A 160 9.35 -8.82 24.01
CA GLN A 160 10.19 -8.75 25.22
C GLN A 160 11.42 -7.86 25.03
N LYS A 161 11.99 -7.85 23.81
CA LYS A 161 13.17 -7.05 23.48
C LYS A 161 12.85 -5.56 23.41
N PHE A 162 11.62 -5.22 23.04
CA PHE A 162 11.15 -3.84 22.86
C PHE A 162 10.16 -3.41 23.94
N THR A 163 10.21 -4.05 25.13
CA THR A 163 9.44 -3.63 26.30
C THR A 163 10.39 -3.05 27.32
N ASP A 164 10.07 -1.88 27.86
CA ASP A 164 10.86 -1.19 28.89
C ASP A 164 10.68 -1.84 30.28
N GLU A 165 11.39 -1.30 31.27
CA GLU A 165 11.34 -1.77 32.66
C GLU A 165 9.98 -1.59 33.34
N HIS A 166 9.10 -0.74 32.78
CA HIS A 166 7.75 -0.46 33.27
C HIS A 166 6.68 -1.29 32.54
N GLY A 167 7.09 -2.13 31.57
CA GLY A 167 6.18 -2.95 30.78
C GLY A 167 5.56 -2.23 29.59
N HIS A 168 6.06 -1.04 29.20
CA HIS A 168 5.60 -0.32 28.03
C HIS A 168 6.36 -0.77 26.79
N VAL A 169 5.65 -1.01 25.70
CA VAL A 169 6.25 -1.36 24.41
C VAL A 169 6.79 -0.12 23.72
N LEU A 170 8.05 -0.16 23.36
CA LEU A 170 8.74 0.87 22.59
C LEU A 170 8.25 0.79 21.13
N VAL A 171 7.15 1.49 20.85
CA VAL A 171 6.42 1.38 19.58
C VAL A 171 7.27 1.76 18.38
N ASP A 172 8.09 2.78 18.50
CA ASP A 172 8.91 3.28 17.41
C ASP A 172 10.09 2.33 17.12
N GLU A 173 10.65 1.70 18.12
CA GLU A 173 11.66 0.65 17.97
C GLU A 173 11.06 -0.60 17.31
N MET A 174 9.86 -1.02 17.74
CA MET A 174 9.15 -2.11 17.11
C MET A 174 8.79 -1.77 15.64
N ALA A 175 8.33 -0.55 15.36
CA ALA A 175 8.06 -0.08 14.01
C ALA A 175 9.33 -0.02 13.15
N SER A 176 10.46 0.37 13.74
CA SER A 176 11.77 0.36 13.09
C SER A 176 12.21 -1.05 12.75
N ALA A 177 12.04 -2.01 13.66
CA ALA A 177 12.34 -3.43 13.44
C ALA A 177 11.47 -4.01 12.31
N ILE A 178 10.16 -3.73 12.28
CA ILE A 178 9.26 -4.11 11.19
C ILE A 178 9.68 -3.46 9.87
N SER A 179 10.02 -2.16 9.89
CA SER A 179 10.51 -1.45 8.70
C SER A 179 11.73 -2.14 8.07
N HIS A 180 12.62 -2.66 8.90
CA HIS A 180 13.80 -3.39 8.45
C HIS A 180 13.44 -4.78 7.93
N GLU A 181 12.68 -5.54 8.69
CA GLU A 181 12.33 -6.95 8.38
C GLU A 181 11.51 -7.08 7.10
N TYR A 182 10.52 -6.21 6.93
CA TYR A 182 9.60 -6.23 5.78
C TYR A 182 10.06 -5.34 4.62
N ASP A 183 11.17 -4.63 4.78
CA ASP A 183 11.72 -3.71 3.78
C ASP A 183 10.69 -2.67 3.31
N VAL A 184 10.12 -1.99 4.27
CA VAL A 184 9.17 -0.87 4.08
C VAL A 184 9.67 0.37 4.83
N ASN A 185 9.10 1.55 4.55
CA ASN A 185 9.44 2.74 5.32
C ASN A 185 8.86 2.68 6.74
N PHE A 186 9.46 3.44 7.67
CA PHE A 186 9.06 3.51 9.08
C PHE A 186 7.58 3.91 9.26
N LYS A 187 7.11 4.95 8.58
CA LYS A 187 5.71 5.42 8.70
C LYS A 187 4.67 4.36 8.34
N PRO A 188 4.78 3.65 7.19
CA PRO A 188 3.95 2.48 6.90
C PRO A 188 3.99 1.39 7.97
N ALA A 189 5.17 1.05 8.50
CA ALA A 189 5.31 0.05 9.55
C ALA A 189 4.59 0.46 10.84
N ARG A 190 4.79 1.70 11.31
CA ARG A 190 4.10 2.25 12.49
C ARG A 190 2.59 2.28 12.30
N ARG A 191 2.12 2.71 11.11
CA ARG A 191 0.69 2.68 10.76
C ARG A 191 0.13 1.26 10.74
N ARG A 192 0.92 0.27 10.29
CA ARG A 192 0.52 -1.14 10.28
C ARG A 192 0.24 -1.68 11.68
N LEU A 193 1.09 -1.40 12.64
CA LEU A 193 0.85 -1.74 14.05
C LEU A 193 -0.47 -1.16 14.56
N LYS A 194 -0.73 0.12 14.25
CA LYS A 194 -1.99 0.79 14.63
C LYS A 194 -3.20 0.12 13.98
N LEU A 195 -3.15 -0.20 12.69
CA LEU A 195 -4.23 -0.89 11.96
C LEU A 195 -4.52 -2.27 12.53
N LEU A 196 -3.49 -3.02 12.94
CA LEU A 196 -3.62 -4.34 13.56
C LEU A 196 -4.12 -4.31 15.02
N GLY A 197 -4.42 -3.11 15.54
CA GLY A 197 -5.06 -2.93 16.83
C GLY A 197 -4.11 -2.83 18.01
N TYR A 198 -2.80 -2.81 17.80
CA TYR A 198 -1.82 -2.74 18.89
C TYR A 198 -1.99 -1.48 19.76
N HIS A 199 -2.47 -0.35 19.18
CA HIS A 199 -2.80 0.86 19.93
C HIS A 199 -3.88 0.68 21.00
N ARG A 200 -4.58 -0.46 21.01
CA ARG A 200 -5.60 -0.82 22.02
C ARG A 200 -5.08 -1.82 23.05
N SER A 201 -3.87 -2.30 22.86
CA SER A 201 -3.26 -3.28 23.76
C SER A 201 -2.57 -2.58 24.92
N HIS A 202 -2.66 -3.15 26.12
CA HIS A 202 -2.00 -2.61 27.30
C HIS A 202 -0.48 -2.51 27.06
N GLY A 203 0.11 -1.41 27.50
CA GLY A 203 1.55 -1.16 27.32
C GLY A 203 1.97 -0.63 25.95
N TRP A 204 1.03 -0.42 25.01
CA TRP A 204 1.30 0.17 23.71
C TRP A 204 0.82 1.63 23.66
N GLU A 205 1.75 2.56 23.55
CA GLU A 205 1.46 3.99 23.48
C GLU A 205 1.83 4.52 22.10
N PHE A 206 0.86 5.12 21.41
CA PHE A 206 1.03 5.78 20.11
C PHE A 206 0.73 7.27 20.26
N ASP A 207 1.73 8.10 20.05
CA ASP A 207 1.60 9.54 19.97
C ASP A 207 0.79 10.02 18.75
#